data_38fb45f93d2e8ae1ecd1d9168e6666cd
#
_entry.id   38fb45f93d2e8ae1ecd1d9168e6666cd
#
_cell.length_a   1.000
_cell.length_b   1.000
_cell.length_c   1.000
_cell.angle_alpha   90.00
_cell.angle_beta   90.00
_cell.angle_gamma   90.00
#
_symmetry.space_group_name_H-M   'P 1'
#
loop_
_entity.id
_entity.type
_entity.pdbx_description
1 polymer ?
#
loop_
_entity_poly.entity_id
_entity_poly.type
_entity_poly.pdbx_seq_one_letter_code
_entity_poly.pdbx_strand_id
1 'polypeptide(L)'
;MARAPKPRIATPRRVRLLVATRKGLWTLTGDAARRSWKLAGPQFLGHIVHHAVADPRDGRTILAAARTGHLGPTVFRSTDSGKSWKEAQQPPAFAKKADGSGRVVDHTFWLTPGHASERDS
;
A
#
# COMPACT_ATOMS: atom_id res chain seq x y z
N MET A 1 -4.38 19.23 -46.10
CA MET A 1 -5.29 18.49 -45.16
C MET A 1 -4.49 18.07 -43.96
N ALA A 2 -4.89 18.54 -42.79
CA ALA A 2 -4.28 18.07 -41.55
C ALA A 2 -4.70 16.64 -41.31
N ARG A 3 -3.74 15.75 -41.08
CA ARG A 3 -3.98 14.37 -40.75
C ARG A 3 -4.47 14.30 -39.28
N ALA A 4 -5.59 13.65 -39.03
CA ALA A 4 -6.04 13.43 -37.66
C ALA A 4 -4.95 12.73 -36.84
N PRO A 5 -4.67 13.17 -35.59
CA PRO A 5 -3.68 12.51 -34.77
C PRO A 5 -4.11 11.06 -34.55
N LYS A 6 -3.17 10.12 -34.73
CA LYS A 6 -3.42 8.71 -34.41
C LYS A 6 -3.72 8.60 -32.92
N PRO A 7 -4.74 7.83 -32.52
CA PRO A 7 -4.97 7.59 -31.12
C PRO A 7 -3.69 7.00 -30.50
N ARG A 8 -3.25 7.60 -29.40
CA ARG A 8 -2.12 7.06 -28.64
C ARG A 8 -2.52 5.67 -28.13
N ILE A 9 -1.89 4.65 -28.68
CA ILE A 9 -1.96 3.33 -28.10
C ILE A 9 -1.22 3.42 -26.76
N ALA A 10 -1.96 3.24 -25.67
CA ALA A 10 -1.34 3.22 -24.36
C ALA A 10 -0.25 2.15 -24.33
N THR A 11 0.97 2.51 -23.96
CA THR A 11 2.04 1.55 -23.74
C THR A 11 1.57 0.53 -22.71
N PRO A 12 1.66 -0.78 -22.99
CA PRO A 12 1.26 -1.79 -22.02
C PRO A 12 1.96 -1.54 -20.69
N ARG A 13 1.19 -1.38 -19.62
CA ARG A 13 1.73 -1.11 -18.31
C ARG A 13 2.23 -2.39 -17.69
N ARG A 14 3.33 -2.28 -16.95
CA ARG A 14 3.80 -3.35 -16.09
C ARG A 14 2.73 -3.67 -15.05
N VAL A 15 2.60 -4.94 -14.74
CA VAL A 15 1.71 -5.41 -13.69
C VAL A 15 2.52 -5.47 -12.41
N ARG A 16 1.95 -4.96 -11.33
CA ARG A 16 2.56 -5.02 -10.01
C ARG A 16 1.62 -5.74 -9.05
N LEU A 17 2.16 -6.73 -8.37
CA LEU A 17 1.46 -7.44 -7.30
C LEU A 17 2.10 -7.09 -5.97
N LEU A 18 1.29 -6.70 -5.02
CA LEU A 18 1.69 -6.49 -3.64
C LEU A 18 1.22 -7.70 -2.83
N VAL A 19 2.15 -8.39 -2.20
CA VAL A 19 1.87 -9.62 -1.47
C VAL A 19 2.17 -9.38 0.01
N ALA A 20 1.11 -9.15 0.77
CA ALA A 20 1.17 -8.98 2.21
C ALA A 20 1.28 -10.35 2.89
N THR A 21 2.26 -10.51 3.75
CA THR A 21 2.53 -11.77 4.45
C THR A 21 2.79 -11.54 5.93
N ARG A 22 2.80 -12.63 6.68
CA ARG A 22 3.17 -12.60 8.10
C ARG A 22 4.66 -12.28 8.34
N LYS A 23 5.46 -12.23 7.28
CA LYS A 23 6.90 -11.99 7.37
C LYS A 23 7.37 -10.76 6.60
N GLY A 24 6.44 -9.93 6.18
CA GLY A 24 6.73 -8.71 5.45
C GLY A 24 5.89 -8.53 4.19
N LEU A 25 6.25 -7.51 3.43
CA LEU A 25 5.61 -7.16 2.16
C LEU A 25 6.55 -7.49 1.00
N TRP A 26 6.04 -8.24 0.04
CA TRP A 26 6.75 -8.57 -1.19
C TRP A 26 6.10 -7.87 -2.37
N THR A 27 6.91 -7.47 -3.32
CA THR A 27 6.44 -6.89 -4.57
C THR A 27 6.91 -7.72 -5.75
N LEU A 28 5.98 -8.11 -6.60
CA LEU A 28 6.29 -8.75 -7.87
C LEU A 28 5.96 -7.76 -8.98
N THR A 29 6.92 -7.49 -9.84
CA THR A 29 6.72 -6.66 -11.03
C THR A 29 6.83 -7.53 -12.26
N GLY A 30 5.75 -7.57 -13.04
CA GLY A 30 5.65 -8.34 -14.26
C GLY A 30 5.63 -7.45 -15.48
N ASP A 31 5.99 -8.03 -16.64
CA ASP A 31 5.78 -7.41 -17.93
C ASP A 31 4.27 -7.39 -18.27
N ALA A 32 3.90 -6.65 -19.30
CA ALA A 32 2.50 -6.55 -19.73
C ALA A 32 1.90 -7.91 -20.12
N ALA A 33 2.71 -8.80 -20.65
CA ALA A 33 2.30 -10.16 -21.03
C ALA A 33 2.27 -11.13 -19.84
N ARG A 34 2.73 -10.72 -18.67
CA ARG A 34 2.81 -11.52 -17.44
C ARG A 34 3.64 -12.79 -17.58
N ARG A 35 4.63 -12.76 -18.45
CA ARG A 35 5.52 -13.91 -18.70
C ARG A 35 6.77 -13.88 -17.84
N SER A 36 7.22 -12.69 -17.47
CA SER A 36 8.44 -12.50 -16.69
C SER A 36 8.12 -11.65 -15.45
N TRP A 37 8.60 -12.09 -14.28
CA TRP A 37 8.35 -11.46 -13.01
C TRP A 37 9.64 -11.22 -12.26
N LYS A 38 9.74 -10.03 -11.66
CA LYS A 38 10.84 -9.67 -10.78
C LYS A 38 10.31 -9.56 -9.35
N LEU A 39 10.90 -10.31 -8.45
CA LEU A 39 10.58 -10.28 -7.02
C LEU A 39 11.47 -9.25 -6.32
N ALA A 40 10.86 -8.41 -5.50
CA ALA A 40 11.53 -7.48 -4.62
C ALA A 40 10.98 -7.59 -3.20
N GLY A 41 11.81 -7.31 -2.22
CA GLY A 41 11.48 -7.38 -0.81
C GLY A 41 12.29 -8.42 -0.06
N PRO A 42 11.88 -8.74 1.18
CA PRO A 42 10.72 -8.19 1.85
C PRO A 42 10.94 -6.77 2.37
N GLN A 43 9.89 -5.96 2.33
CA GLN A 43 9.77 -4.77 3.15
C GLN A 43 9.18 -5.19 4.50
N PHE A 44 9.56 -4.51 5.58
CA PHE A 44 9.06 -4.81 6.93
C PHE A 44 9.37 -6.24 7.39
N LEU A 45 10.56 -6.73 7.12
CA LEU A 45 10.97 -8.08 7.52
C LEU A 45 10.77 -8.28 9.03
N GLY A 46 10.09 -9.37 9.39
CA GLY A 46 9.79 -9.69 10.77
C GLY A 46 8.47 -9.09 11.28
N HIS A 47 7.80 -8.29 10.49
CA HIS A 47 6.49 -7.74 10.84
C HIS A 47 5.38 -8.41 10.02
N ILE A 48 4.20 -8.50 10.63
CA ILE A 48 3.03 -9.01 9.91
C ILE A 48 2.45 -7.88 9.08
N VAL A 49 2.35 -8.08 7.77
CA VAL A 49 1.64 -7.18 6.88
C VAL A 49 0.31 -7.82 6.50
N HIS A 50 -0.77 -7.17 6.88
CA HIS A 50 -2.13 -7.68 6.65
C HIS A 50 -2.66 -7.31 5.28
N HIS A 51 -2.36 -6.11 4.83
CA HIS A 51 -2.86 -5.59 3.56
C HIS A 51 -1.90 -4.53 3.01
N ALA A 52 -1.79 -4.46 1.71
CA ALA A 52 -1.11 -3.38 1.02
C ALA A 52 -1.90 -3.01 -0.23
N VAL A 53 -1.97 -1.73 -0.51
CA VAL A 53 -2.71 -1.21 -1.66
C VAL A 53 -1.94 -0.06 -2.30
N ALA A 54 -1.88 -0.07 -3.63
CA ALA A 54 -1.39 1.07 -4.39
C ALA A 54 -2.54 2.04 -4.65
N ASP A 55 -2.30 3.32 -4.46
CA ASP A 55 -3.28 4.36 -4.72
C ASP A 55 -3.43 4.52 -6.24
N PRO A 56 -4.61 4.25 -6.81
CA PRO A 56 -4.79 4.36 -8.26
C PRO A 56 -4.77 5.81 -8.76
N ARG A 57 -4.90 6.79 -7.87
CA ARG A 57 -4.91 8.21 -8.23
C ARG A 57 -3.56 8.69 -8.74
N ASP A 58 -2.45 8.16 -8.23
CA ASP A 58 -1.10 8.54 -8.65
C ASP A 58 -0.22 7.36 -9.10
N GLY A 59 -0.62 6.15 -8.80
CA GLY A 59 0.13 4.93 -9.12
C GLY A 59 1.47 4.77 -8.38
N ARG A 60 1.79 5.66 -7.45
CA ARG A 60 3.07 5.67 -6.71
C ARG A 60 2.91 5.48 -5.22
N THR A 61 1.85 6.04 -4.66
CA THR A 61 1.56 5.92 -3.24
C THR A 61 1.11 4.51 -2.92
N ILE A 62 1.73 3.92 -1.93
CA ILE A 62 1.38 2.60 -1.41
C ILE A 62 1.11 2.76 0.08
N LEU A 63 0.02 2.16 0.53
CA LEU A 63 -0.30 2.03 1.95
C LEU A 63 -0.13 0.57 2.36
N ALA A 64 0.46 0.34 3.52
CA ALA A 64 0.62 -0.99 4.09
C ALA A 64 0.11 -1.02 5.52
N ALA A 65 -0.83 -1.90 5.79
CA ALA A 65 -1.30 -2.18 7.14
C ALA A 65 -0.42 -3.26 7.75
N ALA A 66 0.32 -2.91 8.80
CA ALA A 66 1.26 -3.81 9.43
C ALA A 66 1.06 -3.87 10.94
N ARG A 67 1.52 -4.95 11.54
CA ARG A 67 1.61 -5.09 12.99
C ARG A 67 3.05 -5.27 13.37
N THR A 68 3.58 -4.31 14.09
CA THR A 68 4.95 -4.36 14.60
C THR A 68 4.94 -4.88 16.04
N GLY A 69 6.03 -5.53 16.46
CA GLY A 69 6.12 -6.10 17.80
C GLY A 69 6.09 -5.07 18.93
N HIS A 70 6.58 -3.86 18.67
CA HIS A 70 6.68 -2.81 19.68
C HIS A 70 5.53 -1.80 19.65
N LEU A 71 5.05 -1.48 18.46
CA LEU A 71 4.07 -0.40 18.27
C LEU A 71 2.66 -0.91 18.01
N GLY A 72 2.50 -2.23 17.88
CA GLY A 72 1.20 -2.82 17.56
C GLY A 72 0.75 -2.54 16.13
N PRO A 73 -0.57 -2.45 15.90
CA PRO A 73 -1.10 -2.20 14.56
C PRO A 73 -0.84 -0.77 14.12
N THR A 74 -0.37 -0.62 12.90
CA THR A 74 -0.03 0.68 12.31
C THR A 74 -0.21 0.67 10.80
N VAL A 75 -0.07 1.83 10.19
CA VAL A 75 -0.11 2.00 8.74
C VAL A 75 1.17 2.71 8.29
N PHE A 76 1.81 2.16 7.30
CA PHE A 76 2.94 2.78 6.63
C PHE A 76 2.52 3.32 5.28
N ARG A 77 3.11 4.43 4.88
CA ARG A 77 2.88 5.08 3.60
C ARG A 77 4.19 5.25 2.86
N SER A 78 4.20 4.87 1.61
CA SER A 78 5.26 5.18 0.65
C SER A 78 4.71 6.11 -0.42
N THR A 79 5.45 7.12 -0.79
CA THR A 79 5.10 8.03 -1.91
C THR A 79 6.03 7.87 -3.10
N ASP A 80 6.95 6.91 -3.03
CA ASP A 80 7.98 6.66 -4.03
C ASP A 80 8.00 5.20 -4.51
N SER A 81 6.82 4.60 -4.61
CA SER A 81 6.63 3.23 -5.09
C SER A 81 7.29 2.15 -4.22
N GLY A 82 7.36 2.39 -2.92
CA GLY A 82 7.89 1.42 -1.96
C GLY A 82 9.39 1.52 -1.70
N LYS A 83 10.06 2.55 -2.18
CA LYS A 83 11.50 2.77 -1.91
C LYS A 83 11.74 3.25 -0.49
N SER A 84 10.87 4.13 0.02
CA SER A 84 10.92 4.61 1.39
C SER A 84 9.53 4.63 1.99
N TRP A 85 9.46 4.54 3.31
CA TRP A 85 8.22 4.40 4.06
C TRP A 85 8.20 5.32 5.26
N LYS A 86 7.02 5.89 5.54
CA LYS A 86 6.75 6.63 6.77
C LYS A 86 5.59 5.98 7.50
N GLU A 87 5.74 5.85 8.81
CA GLU A 87 4.65 5.41 9.67
C GLU A 87 3.62 6.51 9.86
N ALA A 88 2.36 6.14 9.97
CA ALA A 88 1.29 7.07 10.30
C ALA A 88 1.53 7.67 11.70
N GLN A 89 1.41 8.99 11.81
CA GLN A 89 1.53 9.69 13.10
C GLN A 89 0.36 9.37 14.03
N GLN A 90 -0.79 9.08 13.46
CA GLN A 90 -2.00 8.70 14.18
C GLN A 90 -2.52 7.37 13.62
N PRO A 91 -1.96 6.25 14.06
CA PRO A 91 -2.45 4.95 13.63
C PRO A 91 -3.88 4.73 14.11
N PRO A 92 -4.65 3.86 13.46
CA PRO A 92 -6.01 3.56 13.88
C PRO A 92 -6.07 3.14 15.34
N ALA A 93 -6.90 3.81 16.12
CA ALA A 93 -7.05 3.53 17.53
C ALA A 93 -8.47 3.90 17.99
N PHE A 94 -8.94 3.19 19.00
CA PHE A 94 -10.14 3.59 19.71
C PHE A 94 -9.82 4.69 20.73
N ALA A 95 -10.83 5.49 21.07
CA ALA A 95 -10.69 6.48 22.13
C ALA A 95 -10.29 5.82 23.44
N LYS A 96 -9.30 6.40 24.13
CA LYS A 96 -8.88 5.92 25.45
C LYS A 96 -9.94 6.30 26.49
N LYS A 97 -10.31 5.36 27.35
CA LYS A 97 -11.13 5.64 28.51
C LYS A 97 -10.27 6.08 29.70
N ALA A 98 -10.81 6.93 30.53
CA ALA A 98 -10.10 7.48 31.70
C ALA A 98 -9.66 6.42 32.71
N ASP A 99 -10.35 5.28 32.80
CA ASP A 99 -10.05 4.16 33.70
C ASP A 99 -9.06 3.15 33.14
N GLY A 100 -8.50 3.41 31.93
CA GLY A 100 -7.61 2.49 31.25
C GLY A 100 -8.29 1.31 30.59
N SER A 101 -9.62 1.14 30.78
CA SER A 101 -10.40 0.16 30.02
C SER A 101 -10.71 0.72 28.63
N GLY A 102 -10.99 -0.16 27.70
CA GLY A 102 -11.37 0.26 26.36
C GLY A 102 -10.93 -0.76 25.32
N ARG A 103 -11.41 -0.57 24.11
CA ARG A 103 -11.06 -1.42 23.00
C ARG A 103 -9.65 -1.07 22.47
N VAL A 104 -8.93 -2.08 22.07
CA VAL A 104 -7.64 -1.95 21.38
C VAL A 104 -7.81 -2.48 19.97
N VAL A 105 -7.19 -1.81 19.03
CA VAL A 105 -7.13 -2.33 17.66
C VAL A 105 -6.13 -3.49 17.64
N ASP A 106 -6.59 -4.67 17.22
CA ASP A 106 -5.69 -5.82 17.07
C ASP A 106 -4.89 -5.70 15.77
N HIS A 107 -5.57 -5.40 14.67
CA HIS A 107 -4.92 -5.17 13.39
C HIS A 107 -5.85 -4.40 12.44
N THR A 108 -5.25 -3.76 11.44
CA THR A 108 -5.97 -3.16 10.33
C THR A 108 -6.04 -4.17 9.20
N PHE A 109 -7.23 -4.64 8.93
CA PHE A 109 -7.45 -5.73 7.98
C PHE A 109 -7.42 -5.28 6.53
N TRP A 110 -7.93 -4.07 6.26
CA TRP A 110 -8.09 -3.59 4.90
C TRP A 110 -7.88 -2.08 4.81
N LEU A 111 -7.29 -1.63 3.71
CA LEU A 111 -7.10 -0.22 3.38
C LEU A 111 -7.69 0.03 1.99
N THR A 112 -8.45 1.10 1.86
CA THR A 112 -8.99 1.52 0.58
C THR A 112 -8.72 3.01 0.40
N PRO A 113 -7.97 3.43 -0.63
CA PRO A 113 -7.84 4.84 -0.96
C PRO A 113 -9.18 5.44 -1.37
N GLY A 114 -9.39 6.70 -1.07
CA GLY A 114 -10.58 7.41 -1.48
C GLY A 114 -10.68 7.62 -2.99
N HIS A 115 -11.80 8.17 -3.42
CA HIS A 115 -12.02 8.51 -4.81
C HIS A 115 -11.08 9.65 -5.26
N ALA A 116 -10.83 9.75 -6.57
CA ALA A 116 -9.96 10.78 -7.14
C ALA A 116 -10.39 12.22 -6.81
N SER A 117 -11.68 12.44 -6.52
CA SER A 117 -12.21 13.73 -6.06
C SER A 117 -11.96 14.02 -4.58
N GLU A 118 -11.51 13.03 -3.82
CA GLU A 118 -11.27 13.13 -2.37
C GLU A 118 -9.76 13.14 -2.13
N ARG A 119 -9.20 14.32 -1.95
CA ARG A 119 -7.74 14.48 -1.91
C ARG A 119 -7.05 13.82 -0.71
N ASP A 120 -7.71 13.79 0.43
CA ASP A 120 -7.11 13.38 1.71
C ASP A 120 -7.72 12.11 2.31
N SER A 121 -8.39 11.33 1.50
CA SER A 121 -9.04 10.08 1.93
C SER A 121 -8.28 8.86 1.48
#